data_42c245a0af02fc9eab6b776a08d96186
#
_entry.id   42c245a0af02fc9eab6b776a08d96186
#
_cell.length_a   1.000
_cell.length_b   1.000
_cell.length_c   1.000
_cell.angle_alpha   90.00
_cell.angle_beta   90.00
_cell.angle_gamma   90.00
#
_symmetry.space_group_name_H-M   'P 1'
#
loop_
_entity.id
_entity.type
_entity.pdbx_description
1 polymer ?
#
loop_
_entity_poly.entity_id
_entity_poly.type
_entity_poly.pdbx_seq_one_letter_code
_entity_poly.pdbx_strand_id
1 'polypeptide(L)'
;MQVLITGSAGFIGYHLAKALARQGIATYGIDSINSYYDVSLKKARLKACGIDLSRQEQEYRSTLYPNYTFRQMDLCDKPALDALFASRTFDTVINLAAQAGVRYSLEHPETYIDSNVSGFLHILEGCRHHHIPRLIFASSSSVYGNSTEVPFREDARADHPVSIYAATKKSNELMAYTYSRLYG
;
A
#
# COMPACT_ATOMS: atom_id res chain seq x y z
N MET A 1 -5.54 11.56 15.22
CA MET A 1 -5.67 10.56 14.15
C MET A 1 -4.31 10.32 13.55
N GLN A 2 -3.87 9.07 13.51
CA GLN A 2 -2.61 8.65 12.90
C GLN A 2 -2.89 7.69 11.75
N VAL A 3 -2.35 7.97 10.56
CA VAL A 3 -2.58 7.21 9.32
C VAL A 3 -1.31 6.52 8.89
N LEU A 4 -1.37 5.20 8.65
CA LEU A 4 -0.33 4.45 7.96
C LEU A 4 -0.62 4.45 6.45
N ILE A 5 0.38 4.81 5.63
CA ILE A 5 0.31 4.73 4.17
C ILE A 5 1.39 3.79 3.68
N THR A 6 1.02 2.69 3.04
CA THR A 6 1.97 1.84 2.34
C THR A 6 2.14 2.30 0.89
N GLY A 7 3.31 2.10 0.31
CA GLY A 7 3.61 2.62 -1.04
C GLY A 7 3.75 4.15 -1.07
N SER A 8 4.18 4.76 0.05
CA SER A 8 4.20 6.21 0.23
C SER A 8 5.23 6.96 -0.62
N ALA A 9 6.22 6.27 -1.23
CA ALA A 9 7.13 6.84 -2.22
C ALA A 9 6.63 6.64 -3.67
N GLY A 10 5.53 5.90 -3.86
CA GLY A 10 4.84 5.75 -5.15
C GLY A 10 4.14 7.04 -5.59
N PHE A 11 3.55 7.03 -6.79
CA PHE A 11 2.89 8.23 -7.32
C PHE A 11 1.71 8.68 -6.46
N ILE A 12 0.74 7.80 -6.24
CA ILE A 12 -0.46 8.13 -5.45
C ILE A 12 -0.08 8.34 -3.97
N GLY A 13 0.73 7.44 -3.41
CA GLY A 13 1.12 7.48 -2.00
C GLY A 13 1.86 8.78 -1.62
N TYR A 14 2.75 9.27 -2.48
CA TYR A 14 3.44 10.55 -2.29
C TYR A 14 2.45 11.72 -2.19
N HIS A 15 1.52 11.81 -3.15
CA HIS A 15 0.56 12.91 -3.15
C HIS A 15 -0.37 12.85 -1.95
N LEU A 16 -0.81 11.67 -1.56
CA LEU A 16 -1.66 11.46 -0.39
C LEU A 16 -0.92 11.80 0.91
N ALA A 17 0.31 11.26 1.11
CA ALA A 17 1.11 11.55 2.30
C ALA A 17 1.34 13.05 2.47
N LYS A 18 1.69 13.74 1.37
CA LYS A 18 1.86 15.20 1.36
C LYS A 18 0.58 15.96 1.69
N ALA A 19 -0.56 15.52 1.16
CA ALA A 19 -1.86 16.16 1.41
C ALA A 19 -2.27 16.03 2.89
N LEU A 20 -2.16 14.83 3.46
CA LEU A 20 -2.49 14.57 4.87
C LEU A 20 -1.54 15.33 5.81
N ALA A 21 -0.24 15.30 5.52
CA ALA A 21 0.76 16.01 6.31
C ALA A 21 0.51 17.53 6.32
N ARG A 22 0.13 18.11 5.18
CA ARG A 22 -0.26 19.55 5.09
C ARG A 22 -1.49 19.91 5.92
N GLN A 23 -2.40 18.96 6.10
CA GLN A 23 -3.60 19.11 6.94
C GLN A 23 -3.32 18.90 8.44
N GLY A 24 -2.07 18.67 8.83
CA GLY A 24 -1.69 18.41 10.21
C GLY A 24 -2.02 16.97 10.69
N ILE A 25 -2.42 16.07 9.79
CA ILE A 25 -2.74 14.68 10.13
C ILE A 25 -1.43 13.93 10.33
N ALA A 26 -1.29 13.25 11.49
CA ALA A 26 -0.11 12.43 11.75
C ALA A 26 -0.06 11.27 10.73
N THR A 27 1.01 11.26 9.94
CA THR A 27 1.17 10.34 8.81
C THR A 27 2.43 9.53 8.98
N TYR A 28 2.30 8.21 8.81
CA TYR A 28 3.44 7.29 8.78
C TYR A 28 3.46 6.60 7.42
N GLY A 29 4.52 6.80 6.66
CA GLY A 29 4.68 6.23 5.33
C GLY A 29 5.67 5.07 5.34
N ILE A 30 5.35 3.99 4.62
CA ILE A 30 6.31 2.92 4.31
C ILE A 30 6.36 2.66 2.81
N ASP A 31 7.54 2.26 2.32
CA ASP A 31 7.79 1.86 0.92
C ASP A 31 9.06 1.01 0.87
N SER A 32 9.10 -0.03 0.07
CA SER A 32 10.28 -0.87 -0.11
C SER A 32 11.41 -0.19 -0.90
N ILE A 33 11.07 0.87 -1.66
CA ILE A 33 12.00 1.55 -2.59
C ILE A 33 12.60 0.56 -3.61
N ASN A 34 11.80 -0.43 -4.04
CA ASN A 34 12.24 -1.38 -5.05
C ASN A 34 12.54 -0.70 -6.40
N SER A 35 13.26 -1.40 -7.28
CA SER A 35 13.74 -0.89 -8.55
C SER A 35 12.77 -1.08 -9.73
N TYR A 36 11.52 -1.50 -9.49
CA TYR A 36 10.53 -1.69 -10.55
C TYR A 36 10.24 -0.37 -11.30
N TYR A 37 10.11 0.72 -10.57
CA TYR A 37 10.18 2.07 -11.11
C TYR A 37 11.52 2.71 -10.73
N ASP A 38 11.91 3.76 -11.45
CA ASP A 38 13.15 4.48 -11.18
C ASP A 38 13.23 4.90 -9.71
N VAL A 39 14.23 4.36 -9.01
CA VAL A 39 14.49 4.64 -7.59
C VAL A 39 14.77 6.12 -7.35
N SER A 40 15.39 6.82 -8.31
CA SER A 40 15.66 8.25 -8.20
C SER A 40 14.39 9.08 -8.08
N LEU A 41 13.33 8.66 -8.80
CA LEU A 41 12.02 9.30 -8.72
C LEU A 41 11.37 9.10 -7.35
N LYS A 42 11.45 7.89 -6.77
CA LYS A 42 10.96 7.61 -5.41
C LYS A 42 11.70 8.47 -4.38
N LYS A 43 13.03 8.53 -4.47
CA LYS A 43 13.86 9.37 -3.60
C LYS A 43 13.55 10.86 -3.75
N ALA A 44 13.34 11.34 -4.98
CA ALA A 44 12.96 12.74 -5.24
C ALA A 44 11.61 13.10 -4.61
N ARG A 45 10.61 12.20 -4.68
CA ARG A 45 9.31 12.39 -4.02
C ARG A 45 9.45 12.47 -2.49
N LEU A 46 10.21 11.60 -1.88
CA LEU A 46 10.49 11.64 -0.45
C LEU A 46 11.21 12.93 -0.06
N LYS A 47 12.24 13.33 -0.81
CA LYS A 47 12.95 14.61 -0.60
C LYS A 47 12.00 15.81 -0.71
N ALA A 48 11.07 15.81 -1.66
CA ALA A 48 10.05 16.85 -1.81
C ALA A 48 9.04 16.90 -0.64
N CYS A 49 9.02 15.86 0.20
CA CYS A 49 8.32 15.83 1.48
C CYS A 49 9.23 16.07 2.68
N GLY A 50 10.49 16.47 2.48
CA GLY A 50 11.43 16.72 3.57
C GLY A 50 12.03 15.47 4.21
N ILE A 51 11.96 14.32 3.53
CA ILE A 51 12.59 13.07 3.94
C ILE A 51 13.94 12.93 3.24
N ASP A 52 15.01 12.81 4.03
CA ASP A 52 16.38 12.67 3.53
C ASP A 52 16.93 11.27 3.85
N LEU A 53 16.97 10.40 2.84
CA LEU A 53 17.44 9.03 2.97
C LEU A 53 18.98 8.90 3.06
N SER A 54 19.73 9.98 2.93
CA SER A 54 21.20 9.94 3.01
C SER A 54 21.72 9.61 4.41
N ARG A 55 20.90 9.79 5.44
CA ARG A 55 21.28 9.67 6.86
C ARG A 55 21.32 8.24 7.40
N GLN A 56 20.87 7.24 6.64
CA GLN A 56 20.80 5.82 7.03
C GLN A 56 20.11 5.58 8.40
N GLU A 57 18.97 6.22 8.61
CA GLU A 57 18.16 6.07 9.81
C GLU A 57 17.14 4.93 9.64
N GLN A 58 16.65 4.35 10.75
CA GLN A 58 15.54 3.41 10.70
C GLN A 58 14.23 4.09 10.36
N GLU A 59 14.03 5.30 10.87
CA GLU A 59 12.87 6.14 10.62
C GLU A 59 13.32 7.56 10.29
N TYR A 60 12.71 8.12 9.27
CA TYR A 60 13.01 9.46 8.77
C TYR A 60 11.87 10.40 9.10
N ARG A 61 12.11 11.37 9.97
CA ARG A 61 11.14 12.42 10.24
C ARG A 61 11.29 13.54 9.21
N SER A 62 10.16 13.97 8.63
CA SER A 62 10.17 15.06 7.66
C SER A 62 10.61 16.38 8.29
N THR A 63 11.50 17.09 7.59
CA THR A 63 11.93 18.44 7.95
C THR A 63 10.92 19.52 7.53
N LEU A 64 10.00 19.19 6.59
CA LEU A 64 8.97 20.10 6.10
C LEU A 64 7.62 19.91 6.80
N TYR A 65 7.32 18.66 7.21
CA TYR A 65 6.08 18.27 7.86
C TYR A 65 6.38 17.48 9.13
N PRO A 66 6.50 18.11 10.31
CA PRO A 66 6.90 17.44 11.55
C PRO A 66 5.98 16.28 11.98
N ASN A 67 4.78 16.20 11.41
CA ASN A 67 3.78 15.16 11.59
C ASN A 67 3.89 14.02 10.55
N TYR A 68 4.90 14.02 9.67
CA TYR A 68 5.17 12.95 8.73
C TYR A 68 6.47 12.22 9.05
N THR A 69 6.36 10.91 9.22
CA THR A 69 7.48 9.98 9.39
C THR A 69 7.48 8.96 8.26
N PHE A 70 8.64 8.62 7.75
CA PHE A 70 8.84 7.59 6.73
C PHE A 70 9.78 6.49 7.24
N ARG A 71 9.50 5.25 6.85
CA ARG A 71 10.41 4.12 7.03
C ARG A 71 10.49 3.31 5.74
N GLN A 72 11.72 2.95 5.34
CA GLN A 72 11.91 1.99 4.27
C GLN A 72 11.58 0.60 4.79
N MET A 73 10.57 -0.07 4.21
CA MET A 73 10.06 -1.36 4.65
C MET A 73 9.35 -2.08 3.50
N ASP A 74 9.54 -3.39 3.42
CA ASP A 74 8.79 -4.26 2.52
C ASP A 74 7.59 -4.89 3.24
N LEU A 75 6.43 -5.00 2.58
CA LEU A 75 5.25 -5.68 3.12
C LEU A 75 5.46 -7.19 3.26
N CYS A 76 6.41 -7.76 2.53
CA CYS A 76 6.78 -9.16 2.62
C CYS A 76 7.62 -9.47 3.87
N ASP A 77 8.24 -8.47 4.48
CA ASP A 77 8.94 -8.61 5.78
C ASP A 77 7.92 -8.59 6.93
N LYS A 78 7.27 -9.74 7.14
CA LYS A 78 6.26 -9.88 8.19
C LYS A 78 6.76 -9.52 9.58
N PRO A 79 7.96 -9.98 10.04
CA PRO A 79 8.48 -9.60 11.35
C PRO A 79 8.63 -8.09 11.54
N ALA A 80 9.15 -7.38 10.54
CA ALA A 80 9.31 -5.92 10.60
C ALA A 80 7.96 -5.20 10.63
N LEU A 81 6.97 -5.72 9.89
CA LEU A 81 5.63 -5.16 9.85
C LEU A 81 4.88 -5.41 11.16
N ASP A 82 4.97 -6.61 11.73
CA ASP A 82 4.40 -6.95 13.05
C ASP A 82 4.98 -6.03 14.14
N ALA A 83 6.30 -5.80 14.13
CA ALA A 83 6.96 -4.89 15.05
C ALA A 83 6.49 -3.43 14.88
N LEU A 84 6.22 -2.99 13.64
CA LEU A 84 5.66 -1.66 13.38
C LEU A 84 4.27 -1.52 14.01
N PHE A 85 3.37 -2.46 13.76
CA PHE A 85 2.02 -2.43 14.32
C PHE A 85 2.03 -2.52 15.85
N ALA A 86 2.93 -3.32 16.43
CA ALA A 86 3.07 -3.42 17.89
C ALA A 86 3.62 -2.14 18.55
N SER A 87 4.43 -1.37 17.84
CA SER A 87 5.08 -0.16 18.38
C SER A 87 4.26 1.12 18.23
N ARG A 88 3.17 1.09 17.44
CA ARG A 88 2.39 2.28 17.08
C ARG A 88 0.90 1.97 16.97
N THR A 89 0.08 2.95 17.34
CA THR A 89 -1.38 2.88 17.15
C THR A 89 -1.76 3.67 15.90
N PHE A 90 -2.44 3.02 14.98
CA PHE A 90 -2.99 3.65 13.78
C PHE A 90 -4.52 3.66 13.82
N ASP A 91 -5.13 4.78 13.43
CA ASP A 91 -6.58 4.91 13.30
C ASP A 91 -7.08 4.47 11.92
N THR A 92 -6.18 4.50 10.93
CA THR A 92 -6.49 4.14 9.55
C THR A 92 -5.23 3.63 8.85
N VAL A 93 -5.37 2.56 8.10
CA VAL A 93 -4.34 2.07 7.16
C VAL A 93 -4.81 2.33 5.73
N ILE A 94 -3.94 2.90 4.90
CA ILE A 94 -4.17 3.10 3.47
C ILE A 94 -3.11 2.32 2.71
N ASN A 95 -3.53 1.16 2.17
CA ASN A 95 -2.65 0.25 1.46
C ASN A 95 -2.62 0.56 -0.04
N LEU A 96 -1.55 1.25 -0.46
CA LEU A 96 -1.27 1.58 -1.86
C LEU A 96 -0.04 0.83 -2.40
N ALA A 97 0.72 0.17 -1.52
CA ALA A 97 1.83 -0.68 -1.94
C ALA A 97 1.30 -1.90 -2.69
N ALA A 98 1.85 -2.12 -3.86
CA ALA A 98 1.59 -3.30 -4.67
C ALA A 98 2.65 -3.40 -5.77
N GLN A 99 2.93 -4.60 -6.24
CA GLN A 99 3.56 -4.77 -7.54
C GLN A 99 2.51 -4.46 -8.61
N ALA A 100 2.74 -3.40 -9.39
CA ALA A 100 1.83 -2.93 -10.43
C ALA A 100 2.29 -3.43 -11.82
N GLY A 101 1.40 -3.27 -12.82
CA GLY A 101 1.71 -3.55 -14.22
C GLY A 101 1.23 -4.93 -14.69
N VAL A 102 0.31 -4.94 -15.67
CA VAL A 102 -0.26 -6.18 -16.21
C VAL A 102 0.79 -7.00 -16.96
N ARG A 103 1.59 -6.36 -17.84
CA ARG A 103 2.57 -7.07 -18.69
C ARG A 103 3.66 -7.75 -17.86
N TYR A 104 4.22 -7.06 -16.91
CA TYR A 104 5.28 -7.57 -16.03
C TYR A 104 4.81 -8.80 -15.22
N SER A 105 3.49 -8.88 -14.91
CA SER A 105 2.93 -10.03 -14.19
C SER A 105 2.95 -11.35 -14.98
N LEU A 106 3.12 -11.28 -16.29
CA LEU A 106 3.24 -12.46 -17.15
C LEU A 106 4.64 -13.08 -17.08
N GLU A 107 5.65 -12.26 -16.81
CA GLU A 107 7.06 -12.66 -16.78
C GLU A 107 7.54 -12.95 -15.34
N HIS A 108 6.95 -12.28 -14.34
CA HIS A 108 7.36 -12.36 -12.94
C HIS A 108 6.15 -12.58 -12.01
N PRO A 109 5.36 -13.65 -12.16
CA PRO A 109 4.11 -13.85 -11.41
C PRO A 109 4.33 -13.98 -9.90
N GLU A 110 5.43 -14.58 -9.44
CA GLU A 110 5.73 -14.78 -8.02
C GLU A 110 5.78 -13.44 -7.28
N THR A 111 6.41 -12.41 -7.88
CA THR A 111 6.50 -11.08 -7.28
C THR A 111 5.12 -10.48 -6.97
N TYR A 112 4.12 -10.81 -7.80
CA TYR A 112 2.73 -10.36 -7.58
C TYR A 112 2.05 -11.13 -6.46
N ILE A 113 2.29 -12.43 -6.35
CA ILE A 113 1.76 -13.22 -5.23
C ILE A 113 2.37 -12.74 -3.92
N ASP A 114 3.69 -12.61 -3.86
CA ASP A 114 4.38 -12.18 -2.64
C ASP A 114 3.91 -10.79 -2.20
N SER A 115 4.00 -9.82 -3.10
CA SER A 115 3.71 -8.41 -2.76
C SER A 115 2.21 -8.15 -2.57
N ASN A 116 1.37 -8.63 -3.51
CA ASN A 116 -0.03 -8.25 -3.55
C ASN A 116 -0.95 -9.20 -2.75
N VAL A 117 -0.59 -10.45 -2.57
CA VAL A 117 -1.40 -11.41 -1.80
C VAL A 117 -0.81 -11.56 -0.41
N SER A 118 0.42 -12.04 -0.29
CA SER A 118 1.06 -12.26 1.02
C SER A 118 1.27 -10.95 1.77
N GLY A 119 1.83 -9.92 1.11
CA GLY A 119 2.01 -8.60 1.71
C GLY A 119 0.69 -7.95 2.13
N PHE A 120 -0.37 -8.09 1.34
CA PHE A 120 -1.69 -7.60 1.71
C PHE A 120 -2.30 -8.38 2.89
N LEU A 121 -2.09 -9.70 2.96
CA LEU A 121 -2.49 -10.51 4.11
C LEU A 121 -1.80 -10.01 5.39
N HIS A 122 -0.51 -9.67 5.34
CA HIS A 122 0.19 -9.11 6.50
C HIS A 122 -0.44 -7.79 6.98
N ILE A 123 -0.90 -6.93 6.07
CA ILE A 123 -1.65 -5.70 6.41
C ILE A 123 -2.99 -6.04 7.08
N LEU A 124 -3.74 -6.99 6.54
CA LEU A 124 -5.02 -7.42 7.12
C LEU A 124 -4.83 -7.97 8.54
N GLU A 125 -3.85 -8.84 8.75
CA GLU A 125 -3.51 -9.39 10.06
C GLU A 125 -3.03 -8.30 11.04
N GLY A 126 -2.22 -7.35 10.57
CA GLY A 126 -1.85 -6.18 11.36
C GLY A 126 -3.06 -5.36 11.81
N CYS A 127 -3.99 -5.08 10.90
CA CYS A 127 -5.23 -4.36 11.22
C CYS A 127 -6.07 -5.14 12.24
N ARG A 128 -6.26 -6.45 12.01
CA ARG A 128 -7.04 -7.32 12.90
C ARG A 128 -6.47 -7.39 14.31
N HIS A 129 -5.18 -7.71 14.44
CA HIS A 129 -4.55 -7.92 15.75
C HIS A 129 -4.39 -6.63 16.57
N HIS A 130 -4.32 -5.48 15.91
CA HIS A 130 -4.20 -4.18 16.56
C HIS A 130 -5.48 -3.35 16.54
N HIS A 131 -6.64 -3.99 16.20
CA HIS A 131 -7.97 -3.39 16.23
C HIS A 131 -8.06 -2.07 15.45
N ILE A 132 -7.44 -2.01 14.28
CA ILE A 132 -7.48 -0.81 13.44
C ILE A 132 -8.83 -0.76 12.72
N PRO A 133 -9.63 0.28 12.97
CA PRO A 133 -11.04 0.28 12.54
C PRO A 133 -11.25 0.55 11.06
N ARG A 134 -10.21 1.00 10.33
CA ARG A 134 -10.34 1.38 8.93
C ARG A 134 -9.16 0.96 8.10
N LEU A 135 -9.43 0.16 7.07
CA LEU A 135 -8.50 -0.16 6.00
C LEU A 135 -9.06 0.35 4.66
N ILE A 136 -8.30 1.17 3.97
CA ILE A 136 -8.56 1.60 2.60
C ILE A 136 -7.46 0.98 1.73
N PHE A 137 -7.81 0.38 0.61
CA PHE A 137 -6.82 -0.20 -0.29
C PHE A 137 -7.17 0.07 -1.76
N ALA A 138 -6.14 0.10 -2.60
CA ALA A 138 -6.33 0.27 -4.03
C ALA A 138 -6.63 -1.09 -4.69
N SER A 139 -7.81 -1.23 -5.31
CA SER A 139 -8.06 -2.26 -6.30
C SER A 139 -7.57 -1.79 -7.69
N SER A 140 -8.13 -2.30 -8.77
CA SER A 140 -7.75 -1.94 -10.12
C SER A 140 -8.90 -2.19 -11.09
N SER A 141 -9.04 -1.36 -12.11
CA SER A 141 -9.95 -1.62 -13.24
C SER A 141 -9.62 -2.92 -13.99
N SER A 142 -8.40 -3.45 -13.85
CA SER A 142 -8.01 -4.75 -14.41
C SER A 142 -8.85 -5.91 -13.90
N VAL A 143 -9.53 -5.77 -12.74
CA VAL A 143 -10.42 -6.82 -12.20
C VAL A 143 -11.62 -7.11 -13.11
N TYR A 144 -12.03 -6.13 -13.93
CA TYR A 144 -13.12 -6.30 -14.89
C TYR A 144 -12.76 -7.17 -16.11
N GLY A 145 -11.47 -7.52 -16.26
CA GLY A 145 -11.00 -8.41 -17.33
C GLY A 145 -11.31 -7.87 -18.72
N ASN A 146 -11.94 -8.71 -19.55
CA ASN A 146 -12.33 -8.37 -20.91
C ASN A 146 -13.76 -7.81 -21.03
N SER A 147 -14.32 -7.24 -19.96
CA SER A 147 -15.65 -6.63 -20.04
C SER A 147 -15.70 -5.54 -21.12
N THR A 148 -16.74 -5.58 -21.94
CA THR A 148 -17.03 -4.56 -22.97
C THR A 148 -18.02 -3.50 -22.49
N GLU A 149 -18.58 -3.69 -21.29
CA GLU A 149 -19.50 -2.73 -20.68
C GLU A 149 -18.74 -1.53 -20.13
N VAL A 150 -18.97 -0.36 -20.71
CA VAL A 150 -18.35 0.90 -20.27
C VAL A 150 -19.44 1.96 -20.08
N PRO A 151 -19.29 2.84 -19.06
CA PRO A 151 -18.23 2.84 -18.04
C PRO A 151 -18.31 1.62 -17.12
N PHE A 152 -17.16 1.18 -16.57
CA PHE A 152 -17.14 0.14 -15.55
C PHE A 152 -17.97 0.57 -14.32
N ARG A 153 -18.71 -0.36 -13.76
CA ARG A 153 -19.61 -0.12 -12.64
C ARG A 153 -19.18 -0.93 -11.41
N GLU A 154 -19.39 -0.40 -10.23
CA GLU A 154 -19.02 -1.04 -8.96
C GLU A 154 -19.84 -2.30 -8.67
N ASP A 155 -21.08 -2.38 -9.20
CA ASP A 155 -21.98 -3.52 -9.08
C ASP A 155 -21.79 -4.58 -10.17
N ALA A 156 -20.90 -4.34 -11.15
CA ALA A 156 -20.61 -5.30 -12.20
C ALA A 156 -19.81 -6.50 -11.67
N ARG A 157 -20.13 -7.69 -12.22
CA ARG A 157 -19.34 -8.89 -11.92
C ARG A 157 -17.92 -8.76 -12.48
N ALA A 158 -16.92 -9.11 -11.67
CA ALA A 158 -15.51 -9.07 -12.01
C ALA A 158 -14.83 -10.40 -11.68
N ASP A 159 -15.36 -11.49 -12.26
CA ASP A 159 -14.98 -12.86 -11.89
C ASP A 159 -13.99 -13.50 -12.88
N HIS A 160 -13.64 -12.81 -13.97
CA HIS A 160 -12.79 -13.32 -15.05
C HIS A 160 -11.56 -12.42 -15.29
N PRO A 161 -10.64 -12.28 -14.30
CA PRO A 161 -9.42 -11.54 -14.51
C PRO A 161 -8.55 -12.20 -15.59
N VAL A 162 -7.90 -11.39 -16.42
CA VAL A 162 -7.12 -11.88 -17.57
C VAL A 162 -5.60 -11.71 -17.39
N SER A 163 -5.15 -11.47 -16.17
CA SER A 163 -3.73 -11.42 -15.81
C SER A 163 -3.54 -11.79 -14.34
N ILE A 164 -2.32 -12.22 -13.98
CA ILE A 164 -1.95 -12.47 -12.57
C ILE A 164 -2.12 -11.20 -11.75
N TYR A 165 -1.72 -10.03 -12.27
CA TYR A 165 -1.97 -8.75 -11.59
C TYR A 165 -3.45 -8.55 -11.25
N ALA A 166 -4.34 -8.73 -12.24
CA ALA A 166 -5.79 -8.60 -12.03
C ALA A 166 -6.31 -9.62 -11.01
N ALA A 167 -5.85 -10.87 -11.10
CA ALA A 167 -6.23 -11.93 -10.16
C ALA A 167 -5.80 -11.59 -8.73
N THR A 168 -4.57 -11.05 -8.52
CA THR A 168 -4.13 -10.64 -7.18
C THR A 168 -4.94 -9.47 -6.64
N LYS A 169 -5.34 -8.50 -7.49
CA LYS A 169 -6.20 -7.39 -7.06
C LYS A 169 -7.61 -7.86 -6.71
N LYS A 170 -8.18 -8.78 -7.49
CA LYS A 170 -9.47 -9.41 -7.15
C LYS A 170 -9.36 -10.21 -5.84
N SER A 171 -8.26 -10.93 -5.63
CA SER A 171 -8.00 -11.62 -4.36
C SER A 171 -8.00 -10.64 -3.18
N ASN A 172 -7.42 -9.43 -3.32
CA ASN A 172 -7.45 -8.42 -2.25
C ASN A 172 -8.89 -8.03 -1.89
N GLU A 173 -9.79 -7.85 -2.87
CA GLU A 173 -11.20 -7.55 -2.61
C GLU A 173 -11.89 -8.66 -1.81
N LEU A 174 -11.67 -9.93 -2.22
CA LEU A 174 -12.24 -11.10 -1.55
C LEU A 174 -11.70 -11.26 -0.12
N MET A 175 -10.39 -11.09 0.06
CA MET A 175 -9.75 -11.15 1.37
C MET A 175 -10.26 -10.04 2.29
N ALA A 176 -10.32 -8.80 1.82
CA ALA A 176 -10.82 -7.67 2.60
C ALA A 176 -12.29 -7.88 3.00
N TYR A 177 -13.13 -8.33 2.08
CA TYR A 177 -14.52 -8.68 2.38
C TYR A 177 -14.61 -9.76 3.46
N THR A 178 -13.82 -10.84 3.32
CA THR A 178 -13.79 -11.94 4.28
C THR A 178 -13.39 -11.44 5.68
N TYR A 179 -12.32 -10.63 5.77
CA TYR A 179 -11.86 -10.08 7.04
C TYR A 179 -12.89 -9.16 7.69
N SER A 180 -13.53 -8.31 6.91
CA SER A 180 -14.61 -7.45 7.40
C SER A 180 -15.80 -8.27 7.95
N ARG A 181 -16.11 -9.40 7.32
CA ARG A 181 -17.23 -10.28 7.78
C ARG A 181 -16.88 -11.10 9.02
N LEU A 182 -15.62 -11.50 9.17
CA LEU A 182 -15.17 -12.34 10.28
C LEU A 182 -14.77 -11.54 11.52
N TYR A 183 -14.23 -10.35 11.31
CA TYR A 183 -13.55 -9.60 12.38
C TYR A 183 -14.08 -8.17 12.58
N GLY A 184 -15.03 -7.71 11.77
CA GLY A 184 -15.60 -6.36 11.80
C GLY A 184 -14.85 -5.44 10.86
#